data_d0a08c0421cd9583277d04cf9be526f8
#
_entry.id   d0a08c0421cd9583277d04cf9be526f8
#
_cell.length_a   1.000
_cell.length_b   1.000
_cell.length_c   1.000
_cell.angle_alpha   90.00
_cell.angle_beta   90.00
_cell.angle_gamma   90.00
#
_symmetry.space_group_name_H-M   'P 1'
#
loop_
_entity.id
_entity.type
_entity.pdbx_description
1 polymer ?
#
loop_
_entity_poly.entity_id
_entity_poly.type
_entity_poly.pdbx_seq_one_letter_code
_entity_poly.pdbx_strand_id
1 'polypeptide(L)'
;MSAILLPFSDSLTADWAGFEAHVRRTHEAGLTPAVNMDTGYVQLLDAPSRARALAIAAEVTDGAFVAGAFVPDEPGAAFDVAGYAVAAGEIAKHGGTPVIFPSHGLNDHGDDAWLDAYRQLGDELDRFIGFELGAMFVPHGRIVSLDTYEALLEIRACVGAKHSSLSRVLEWQRLEVRDRRRPDFLVLTGNDLAIDMVMYGSDYLLGLSTFAPDLFAFRDAMWASGDPAFHE
;
A
#
# COMPACT_ATOMS: atom_id res chain seq x y z
N MET A 1 -3.27 7.39 -3.81
CA MET A 1 -2.55 6.27 -4.48
C MET A 1 -3.58 5.29 -5.06
N SER A 2 -3.32 4.73 -6.24
CA SER A 2 -4.26 3.84 -6.92
C SER A 2 -3.58 2.52 -7.29
N ALA A 3 -4.18 1.41 -6.88
CA ALA A 3 -3.66 0.09 -7.19
C ALA A 3 -3.78 -0.18 -8.70
N ILE A 4 -2.75 -0.81 -9.27
CA ILE A 4 -2.70 -1.15 -10.69
C ILE A 4 -2.96 -2.65 -10.84
N LEU A 5 -3.96 -2.99 -11.63
CA LEU A 5 -4.22 -4.38 -12.03
C LEU A 5 -3.23 -4.79 -13.12
N LEU A 6 -2.78 -6.04 -13.08
CA LEU A 6 -2.09 -6.66 -14.20
C LEU A 6 -3.12 -7.39 -15.07
N PRO A 7 -3.39 -6.90 -16.29
CA PRO A 7 -4.34 -7.56 -17.17
C PRO A 7 -3.78 -8.88 -17.71
N PHE A 8 -4.67 -9.83 -18.00
CA PHE A 8 -4.34 -11.10 -18.63
C PHE A 8 -5.22 -11.34 -19.84
N SER A 9 -4.66 -11.96 -20.87
CA SER A 9 -5.42 -12.47 -22.00
C SER A 9 -6.23 -13.74 -21.62
N ASP A 10 -7.13 -14.17 -22.49
CA ASP A 10 -7.89 -15.42 -22.34
C ASP A 10 -6.97 -16.66 -22.21
N SER A 11 -5.74 -16.59 -22.70
CA SER A 11 -4.72 -17.63 -22.53
C SER A 11 -3.90 -17.50 -21.24
N LEU A 12 -4.32 -16.67 -20.30
CA LEU A 12 -3.64 -16.38 -19.03
C LEU A 12 -2.22 -15.82 -19.22
N THR A 13 -1.95 -15.16 -20.34
CA THR A 13 -0.70 -14.44 -20.57
C THR A 13 -0.85 -12.99 -20.13
N ALA A 14 0.11 -12.47 -19.34
CA ALA A 14 0.08 -11.09 -18.89
C ALA A 14 0.15 -10.11 -20.06
N ASP A 15 -0.79 -9.16 -20.10
CA ASP A 15 -0.82 -8.04 -21.06
C ASP A 15 0.00 -6.87 -20.51
N TRP A 16 1.26 -6.86 -20.84
CA TRP A 16 2.19 -5.83 -20.39
C TRP A 16 1.94 -4.47 -21.06
N ALA A 17 1.39 -4.45 -22.27
CA ALA A 17 1.01 -3.20 -22.93
C ALA A 17 -0.20 -2.56 -22.25
N GLY A 18 -1.19 -3.37 -21.89
CA GLY A 18 -2.33 -2.94 -21.09
C GLY A 18 -1.93 -2.48 -19.69
N PHE A 19 -0.97 -3.17 -19.06
CA PHE A 19 -0.42 -2.76 -17.77
C PHE A 19 0.29 -1.40 -17.84
N GLU A 20 1.17 -1.19 -18.83
CA GLU A 20 1.85 0.09 -19.04
C GLU A 20 0.85 1.23 -19.28
N ALA A 21 -0.14 1.00 -20.14
CA ALA A 21 -1.18 1.99 -20.42
C ALA A 21 -1.98 2.35 -19.15
N HIS A 22 -2.23 1.38 -18.27
CA HIS A 22 -2.91 1.61 -16.99
C HIS A 22 -2.05 2.41 -16.00
N VAL A 23 -0.77 2.08 -15.86
CA VAL A 23 0.18 2.87 -15.04
C VAL A 23 0.22 4.32 -15.54
N ARG A 24 0.35 4.50 -16.86
CA ARG A 24 0.39 5.82 -17.52
C ARG A 24 -0.88 6.62 -17.28
N ARG A 25 -2.05 6.04 -17.51
CA ARG A 25 -3.34 6.70 -17.27
C ARG A 25 -3.49 7.15 -15.82
N THR A 26 -3.07 6.31 -14.87
CA THR A 26 -3.14 6.64 -13.45
C THR A 26 -2.21 7.79 -13.09
N HIS A 27 -0.96 7.76 -13.61
CA HIS A 27 0.03 8.80 -13.37
C HIS A 27 -0.38 10.14 -14.00
N GLU A 28 -0.85 10.12 -15.26
CA GLU A 28 -1.32 11.32 -15.97
C GLU A 28 -2.57 11.94 -15.34
N ALA A 29 -3.40 11.13 -14.68
CA ALA A 29 -4.51 11.64 -13.85
C ALA A 29 -4.05 12.36 -12.57
N GLY A 30 -2.77 12.30 -12.22
CA GLY A 30 -2.21 12.91 -11.00
C GLY A 30 -2.24 12.00 -9.76
N LEU A 31 -2.54 10.71 -9.93
CA LEU A 31 -2.47 9.73 -8.85
C LEU A 31 -1.15 8.97 -8.86
N THR A 32 -0.67 8.59 -7.68
CA THR A 32 0.51 7.72 -7.55
C THR A 32 0.12 6.27 -7.84
N PRO A 33 0.68 5.61 -8.88
CA PRO A 33 0.43 4.21 -9.14
C PRO A 33 1.00 3.32 -8.02
N ALA A 34 0.24 2.28 -7.65
CA ALA A 34 0.67 1.26 -6.69
C ALA A 34 0.71 -0.10 -7.40
N VAL A 35 1.91 -0.58 -7.73
CA VAL A 35 2.13 -1.83 -8.45
C VAL A 35 2.52 -2.97 -7.51
N ASN A 36 2.43 -4.21 -7.96
CA ASN A 36 2.74 -5.38 -7.15
C ASN A 36 2.01 -5.39 -5.80
N MET A 37 0.76 -4.93 -5.77
CA MET A 37 -0.12 -5.07 -4.62
C MET A 37 -0.92 -6.37 -4.72
N ASP A 38 -1.77 -6.66 -3.73
CA ASP A 38 -2.73 -7.77 -3.76
C ASP A 38 -3.61 -7.75 -5.02
N THR A 39 -4.10 -6.57 -5.39
CA THR A 39 -4.86 -6.33 -6.62
C THR A 39 -4.04 -6.57 -7.89
N GLY A 40 -2.72 -6.46 -7.83
CA GLY A 40 -1.77 -6.78 -8.91
C GLY A 40 -1.21 -8.20 -8.83
N TYR A 41 -1.78 -9.06 -7.98
CA TYR A 41 -1.45 -10.48 -7.84
C TYR A 41 -0.01 -10.76 -7.39
N VAL A 42 0.63 -9.87 -6.61
CA VAL A 42 2.04 -10.01 -6.20
C VAL A 42 2.40 -11.39 -5.67
N GLN A 43 1.50 -12.01 -4.90
CA GLN A 43 1.67 -13.34 -4.31
C GLN A 43 1.62 -14.49 -5.34
N LEU A 44 1.10 -14.25 -6.54
CA LEU A 44 0.96 -15.23 -7.61
C LEU A 44 1.99 -15.03 -8.74
N LEU A 45 2.66 -13.87 -8.77
CA LEU A 45 3.63 -13.54 -9.79
C LEU A 45 5.00 -14.17 -9.46
N ASP A 46 5.70 -14.62 -10.49
CA ASP A 46 7.12 -14.98 -10.40
C ASP A 46 8.02 -13.74 -10.25
N ALA A 47 9.26 -13.93 -9.84
CA ALA A 47 10.19 -12.84 -9.65
C ALA A 47 10.45 -12.01 -10.94
N PRO A 48 10.61 -12.61 -12.13
CA PRO A 48 10.74 -11.86 -13.38
C PRO A 48 9.53 -10.95 -13.68
N SER A 49 8.31 -11.44 -13.44
CA SER A 49 7.09 -10.66 -13.65
C SER A 49 7.00 -9.49 -12.66
N ARG A 50 7.32 -9.71 -11.38
CA ARG A 50 7.40 -8.61 -10.41
C ARG A 50 8.43 -7.56 -10.80
N ALA A 51 9.61 -7.99 -11.21
CA ALA A 51 10.68 -7.07 -11.66
C ALA A 51 10.27 -6.27 -12.90
N ARG A 52 9.57 -6.91 -13.85
CA ARG A 52 9.06 -6.22 -15.05
C ARG A 52 8.03 -5.16 -14.71
N ALA A 53 7.12 -5.44 -13.77
CA ALA A 53 6.14 -4.45 -13.30
C ALA A 53 6.83 -3.23 -12.67
N LEU A 54 7.91 -3.43 -11.88
CA LEU A 54 8.69 -2.32 -11.32
C LEU A 54 9.38 -1.49 -12.41
N ALA A 55 10.00 -2.14 -13.40
CA ALA A 55 10.67 -1.45 -14.49
C ALA A 55 9.71 -0.58 -15.30
N ILE A 56 8.52 -1.10 -15.66
CA ILE A 56 7.48 -0.33 -16.36
C ILE A 56 7.00 0.84 -15.51
N ALA A 57 6.73 0.61 -14.23
CA ALA A 57 6.29 1.68 -13.33
C ALA A 57 7.34 2.79 -13.23
N ALA A 58 8.61 2.44 -13.05
CA ALA A 58 9.70 3.41 -12.99
C ALA A 58 9.84 4.23 -14.26
N GLU A 59 9.79 3.59 -15.44
CA GLU A 59 9.90 4.26 -16.73
C GLU A 59 8.74 5.24 -16.98
N VAL A 60 7.51 4.82 -16.65
CA VAL A 60 6.32 5.64 -16.90
C VAL A 60 6.20 6.82 -15.94
N THR A 61 6.66 6.67 -14.69
CA THR A 61 6.41 7.65 -13.60
C THR A 61 7.64 8.42 -13.17
N ASP A 62 8.79 8.18 -13.80
CA ASP A 62 10.10 8.69 -13.34
C ASP A 62 10.37 8.39 -11.85
N GLY A 63 10.01 7.19 -11.43
CA GLY A 63 10.17 6.70 -10.05
C GLY A 63 9.08 7.15 -9.07
N ALA A 64 8.08 7.90 -9.49
CA ALA A 64 6.99 8.36 -8.61
C ALA A 64 5.88 7.31 -8.47
N PHE A 65 6.19 6.16 -7.85
CA PHE A 65 5.24 5.07 -7.61
C PHE A 65 5.46 4.41 -6.24
N VAL A 66 4.53 3.57 -5.81
CA VAL A 66 4.70 2.68 -4.67
C VAL A 66 4.55 1.23 -5.13
N ALA A 67 5.17 0.27 -4.42
CA ALA A 67 5.06 -1.14 -4.76
C ALA A 67 5.09 -2.05 -3.54
N GLY A 68 4.41 -3.20 -3.63
CA GLY A 68 4.42 -4.21 -2.58
C GLY A 68 5.77 -4.92 -2.48
N ALA A 69 6.42 -4.81 -1.32
CA ALA A 69 7.57 -5.62 -0.93
C ALA A 69 7.04 -6.94 -0.35
N PHE A 70 6.99 -7.96 -1.19
CA PHE A 70 6.42 -9.26 -0.86
C PHE A 70 7.51 -10.30 -0.58
N VAL A 71 7.39 -10.97 0.57
CA VAL A 71 8.24 -12.11 0.98
C VAL A 71 7.32 -13.33 1.14
N PRO A 72 7.48 -14.36 0.31
CA PRO A 72 6.71 -15.59 0.45
C PRO A 72 7.20 -16.38 1.66
N ASP A 73 6.28 -16.84 2.49
CA ASP A 73 6.56 -17.69 3.63
C ASP A 73 5.36 -18.62 3.95
N GLU A 74 5.50 -19.44 4.99
CA GLU A 74 4.53 -20.44 5.40
C GLU A 74 4.11 -20.21 6.87
N PRO A 75 2.96 -20.76 7.31
CA PRO A 75 2.53 -20.66 8.71
C PRO A 75 3.61 -21.08 9.71
N GLY A 76 3.86 -20.22 10.71
CA GLY A 76 4.88 -20.43 11.72
C GLY A 76 6.30 -20.03 11.32
N ALA A 77 6.50 -19.43 10.15
CA ALA A 77 7.79 -18.86 9.75
C ALA A 77 8.24 -17.77 10.74
N ALA A 78 9.54 -17.63 10.90
CA ALA A 78 10.12 -16.48 11.57
C ALA A 78 10.09 -15.26 10.65
N PHE A 79 10.12 -14.05 11.22
CA PHE A 79 10.21 -12.82 10.42
C PHE A 79 11.54 -12.77 9.64
N ASP A 80 11.45 -12.61 8.33
CA ASP A 80 12.60 -12.53 7.41
C ASP A 80 12.93 -11.07 7.04
N VAL A 81 13.63 -10.38 7.93
CA VAL A 81 14.06 -9.00 7.71
C VAL A 81 14.95 -8.87 6.46
N ALA A 82 15.81 -9.85 6.20
CA ALA A 82 16.72 -9.83 5.04
C ALA A 82 15.94 -9.96 3.72
N GLY A 83 14.93 -10.83 3.68
CA GLY A 83 14.03 -10.97 2.54
C GLY A 83 13.27 -9.67 2.24
N TYR A 84 12.75 -9.01 3.28
CA TYR A 84 12.10 -7.71 3.12
C TYR A 84 13.07 -6.61 2.68
N ALA A 85 14.30 -6.57 3.23
CA ALA A 85 15.32 -5.61 2.80
C ALA A 85 15.68 -5.76 1.33
N VAL A 86 15.79 -7.01 0.84
CA VAL A 86 16.01 -7.30 -0.59
C VAL A 86 14.82 -6.84 -1.43
N ALA A 87 13.60 -7.23 -1.06
CA ALA A 87 12.40 -6.87 -1.83
C ALA A 87 12.17 -5.34 -1.87
N ALA A 88 12.34 -4.66 -0.73
CA ALA A 88 12.24 -3.21 -0.64
C ALA A 88 13.38 -2.51 -1.41
N GLY A 89 14.60 -3.04 -1.33
CA GLY A 89 15.76 -2.54 -2.07
C GLY A 89 15.57 -2.59 -3.58
N GLU A 90 14.94 -3.63 -4.12
CA GLU A 90 14.61 -3.71 -5.55
C GLU A 90 13.61 -2.60 -5.94
N ILE A 91 12.61 -2.30 -5.11
CA ILE A 91 11.67 -1.22 -5.36
C ILE A 91 12.37 0.14 -5.31
N ALA A 92 13.21 0.36 -4.28
CA ALA A 92 13.95 1.61 -4.11
C ALA A 92 14.94 1.89 -5.24
N LYS A 93 15.60 0.87 -5.81
CA LYS A 93 16.46 1.00 -7.00
C LYS A 93 15.72 1.57 -8.21
N HIS A 94 14.43 1.34 -8.30
CA HIS A 94 13.55 1.88 -9.34
C HIS A 94 12.93 3.24 -8.96
N GLY A 95 13.32 3.83 -7.82
CA GLY A 95 12.77 5.09 -7.32
C GLY A 95 11.46 4.95 -6.53
N GLY A 96 10.85 3.78 -6.50
CA GLY A 96 9.58 3.53 -5.82
C GLY A 96 9.69 3.50 -4.30
N THR A 97 8.57 3.74 -3.61
CA THR A 97 8.47 3.57 -2.15
C THR A 97 7.89 2.18 -1.83
N PRO A 98 8.58 1.35 -1.03
CA PRO A 98 8.08 0.04 -0.65
C PRO A 98 6.83 0.12 0.24
N VAL A 99 5.86 -0.75 -0.01
CA VAL A 99 4.75 -1.08 0.90
C VAL A 99 5.04 -2.46 1.48
N ILE A 100 5.19 -2.57 2.79
CA ILE A 100 5.53 -3.84 3.45
C ILE A 100 4.33 -4.78 3.39
N PHE A 101 4.42 -5.80 2.56
CA PHE A 101 3.32 -6.73 2.36
C PHE A 101 3.26 -7.75 3.50
N PRO A 102 2.07 -8.07 4.05
CA PRO A 102 1.93 -9.04 5.13
C PRO A 102 2.45 -10.43 4.76
N SER A 103 3.10 -11.08 5.70
CA SER A 103 3.53 -12.47 5.64
C SER A 103 3.21 -13.20 6.96
N HIS A 104 3.33 -14.50 6.99
CA HIS A 104 3.16 -15.27 8.23
C HIS A 104 4.19 -14.86 9.29
N GLY A 105 5.46 -14.77 8.91
CA GLY A 105 6.53 -14.37 9.82
C GLY A 105 6.36 -12.95 10.39
N LEU A 106 5.71 -12.05 9.63
CA LEU A 106 5.39 -10.71 10.11
C LEU A 106 4.18 -10.71 11.06
N ASN A 107 3.13 -11.48 10.76
CA ASN A 107 1.82 -11.27 11.36
C ASN A 107 1.41 -12.31 12.41
N ASP A 108 1.96 -13.54 12.40
CA ASP A 108 1.45 -14.65 13.25
C ASP A 108 1.84 -14.54 14.73
N HIS A 109 2.84 -13.71 15.07
CA HIS A 109 3.50 -13.71 16.37
C HIS A 109 3.00 -12.65 17.38
N GLY A 110 1.92 -11.95 17.09
CA GLY A 110 1.33 -10.95 17.99
C GLY A 110 1.82 -9.52 17.73
N ASP A 111 1.25 -8.57 18.47
CA ASP A 111 1.45 -7.14 18.24
C ASP A 111 2.88 -6.68 18.59
N ASP A 112 3.46 -7.21 19.69
CA ASP A 112 4.82 -6.86 20.09
C ASP A 112 5.85 -7.31 19.03
N ALA A 113 5.71 -8.55 18.56
CA ALA A 113 6.58 -9.08 17.51
C ALA A 113 6.39 -8.35 16.17
N TRP A 114 5.16 -7.99 15.85
CA TRP A 114 4.84 -7.17 14.67
C TRP A 114 5.56 -5.81 14.74
N LEU A 115 5.46 -5.12 15.88
CA LEU A 115 6.12 -3.83 16.07
C LEU A 115 7.65 -3.95 16.03
N ASP A 116 8.21 -5.00 16.63
CA ASP A 116 9.66 -5.25 16.60
C ASP A 116 10.16 -5.56 15.18
N ALA A 117 9.36 -6.26 14.36
CA ALA A 117 9.65 -6.46 12.95
C ALA A 117 9.70 -5.12 12.18
N TYR A 118 8.73 -4.22 12.42
CA TYR A 118 8.74 -2.90 11.80
C TYR A 118 9.89 -2.00 12.29
N ARG A 119 10.35 -2.15 13.53
CA ARG A 119 11.57 -1.47 14.02
C ARG A 119 12.80 -1.96 13.28
N GLN A 120 12.96 -3.29 13.12
CA GLN A 120 14.05 -3.87 12.32
C GLN A 120 14.04 -3.35 10.88
N LEU A 121 12.85 -3.27 10.24
CA LEU A 121 12.73 -2.67 8.92
C LEU A 121 13.11 -1.18 8.92
N GLY A 122 12.79 -0.46 10.00
CA GLY A 122 13.18 0.95 10.17
C GLY A 122 14.67 1.18 10.30
N ASP A 123 15.43 0.18 10.76
CA ASP A 123 16.89 0.21 10.83
C ASP A 123 17.55 -0.13 9.47
N GLU A 124 16.86 -0.90 8.63
CA GLU A 124 17.38 -1.37 7.33
C GLU A 124 16.95 -0.50 6.13
N LEU A 125 15.83 0.19 6.23
CA LEU A 125 15.19 0.91 5.12
C LEU A 125 15.11 2.41 5.40
N ASP A 126 15.46 3.21 4.40
CA ASP A 126 15.36 4.68 4.49
C ASP A 126 13.90 5.16 4.52
N ARG A 127 13.01 4.46 3.80
CA ARG A 127 11.60 4.86 3.66
C ARG A 127 10.73 3.66 3.26
N PHE A 128 9.56 3.54 3.90
CA PHE A 128 8.55 2.54 3.53
C PHE A 128 7.16 2.91 4.06
N ILE A 129 6.15 2.21 3.56
CA ILE A 129 4.76 2.26 4.02
C ILE A 129 4.43 0.93 4.71
N GLY A 130 3.90 0.98 5.92
CA GLY A 130 3.37 -0.18 6.62
C GLY A 130 2.05 -0.68 6.02
N PHE A 131 1.64 -1.91 6.39
CA PHE A 131 0.38 -2.45 5.90
C PHE A 131 -0.32 -3.31 6.94
N GLU A 132 -1.46 -2.85 7.44
CA GLU A 132 -2.43 -3.63 8.20
C GLU A 132 -3.45 -4.23 7.22
N LEU A 133 -3.43 -5.53 7.03
CA LEU A 133 -4.38 -6.26 6.20
C LEU A 133 -5.17 -7.23 7.07
N GLY A 134 -6.47 -7.03 7.19
CA GLY A 134 -7.32 -7.82 8.08
C GLY A 134 -7.46 -9.30 7.67
N ALA A 135 -7.72 -10.16 8.63
CA ALA A 135 -7.86 -11.62 8.44
C ALA A 135 -8.99 -12.02 7.48
N MET A 136 -9.88 -11.11 7.14
CA MET A 136 -10.91 -11.34 6.12
C MET A 136 -10.35 -11.38 4.69
N PHE A 137 -9.15 -10.85 4.45
CA PHE A 137 -8.49 -10.82 3.15
C PHE A 137 -7.47 -11.93 2.99
N VAL A 138 -6.72 -12.22 4.06
CA VAL A 138 -5.74 -13.33 4.08
C VAL A 138 -5.76 -14.01 5.44
N PRO A 139 -5.52 -15.33 5.54
CA PRO A 139 -5.62 -16.07 6.81
C PRO A 139 -4.71 -15.52 7.92
N HIS A 140 -3.51 -15.06 7.58
CA HIS A 140 -2.54 -14.43 8.49
C HIS A 140 -2.71 -12.91 8.60
N GLY A 141 -3.85 -12.37 8.15
CA GLY A 141 -4.13 -10.95 8.23
C GLY A 141 -4.24 -10.45 9.66
N ARG A 142 -3.74 -9.23 9.92
CA ARG A 142 -3.74 -8.60 11.25
C ARG A 142 -4.10 -7.13 11.17
N ILE A 143 -4.98 -6.72 12.08
CA ILE A 143 -5.19 -5.31 12.44
C ILE A 143 -4.66 -5.19 13.88
N VAL A 144 -3.60 -4.41 14.07
CA VAL A 144 -2.95 -4.29 15.38
C VAL A 144 -3.75 -3.42 16.35
N SER A 145 -3.43 -3.50 17.64
CA SER A 145 -4.00 -2.61 18.66
C SER A 145 -3.66 -1.14 18.37
N LEU A 146 -4.44 -0.24 18.92
CA LEU A 146 -4.20 1.19 18.72
C LEU A 146 -2.87 1.64 19.34
N ASP A 147 -2.48 1.05 20.47
CA ASP A 147 -1.20 1.33 21.13
C ASP A 147 -0.01 0.89 20.28
N THR A 148 -0.11 -0.28 19.64
CA THR A 148 0.89 -0.77 18.70
C THR A 148 0.97 0.12 17.45
N TYR A 149 -0.18 0.57 16.94
CA TYR A 149 -0.21 1.51 15.81
C TYR A 149 0.39 2.87 16.20
N GLU A 150 0.12 3.39 17.39
CA GLU A 150 0.73 4.62 17.89
C GLU A 150 2.26 4.50 17.94
N ALA A 151 2.79 3.36 18.42
CA ALA A 151 4.22 3.10 18.46
C ALA A 151 4.85 2.96 17.05
N LEU A 152 4.10 2.49 16.04
CA LEU A 152 4.56 2.48 14.64
C LEU A 152 4.89 3.89 14.14
N LEU A 153 4.15 4.92 14.56
CA LEU A 153 4.38 6.29 14.14
C LEU A 153 5.73 6.85 14.61
N GLU A 154 6.36 6.23 15.61
CA GLU A 154 7.68 6.63 16.11
C GLU A 154 8.82 6.16 15.19
N ILE A 155 8.57 5.20 14.31
CA ILE A 155 9.54 4.68 13.33
C ILE A 155 9.64 5.68 12.18
N ARG A 156 10.74 6.44 12.13
CA ARG A 156 10.90 7.55 11.16
C ARG A 156 10.85 7.10 9.71
N ALA A 157 11.43 5.95 9.40
CA ALA A 157 11.45 5.37 8.05
C ALA A 157 10.04 4.96 7.57
N CYS A 158 9.12 4.63 8.49
CA CYS A 158 7.72 4.36 8.18
C CYS A 158 6.99 5.69 7.98
N VAL A 159 6.63 6.01 6.74
CA VAL A 159 6.01 7.31 6.39
C VAL A 159 4.49 7.26 6.31
N GLY A 160 3.91 6.10 6.47
CA GLY A 160 2.47 5.88 6.43
C GLY A 160 2.14 4.41 6.64
N ALA A 161 0.86 4.11 6.76
CA ALA A 161 0.37 2.74 6.80
C ALA A 161 -0.94 2.60 6.05
N LYS A 162 -1.03 1.57 5.20
CA LYS A 162 -2.29 1.14 4.59
C LYS A 162 -3.10 0.39 5.63
N HIS A 163 -4.35 0.79 5.82
CA HIS A 163 -5.29 0.19 6.74
C HIS A 163 -6.42 -0.49 5.97
N SER A 164 -6.36 -1.80 5.83
CA SER A 164 -7.38 -2.61 5.15
C SER A 164 -8.18 -3.40 6.18
N SER A 165 -9.16 -2.72 6.77
CA SER A 165 -10.27 -3.30 7.51
C SER A 165 -11.58 -2.78 6.90
N LEU A 166 -12.72 -3.38 7.21
CA LEU A 166 -14.02 -2.82 6.80
C LEU A 166 -14.62 -1.92 7.90
N SER A 167 -13.79 -1.43 8.83
CA SER A 167 -14.24 -0.63 9.97
C SER A 167 -13.76 0.82 9.85
N ARG A 168 -14.68 1.74 9.55
CA ARG A 168 -14.41 3.18 9.63
C ARG A 168 -14.01 3.64 11.04
N VAL A 169 -14.51 2.98 12.08
CA VAL A 169 -14.18 3.31 13.47
C VAL A 169 -12.72 3.06 13.77
N LEU A 170 -12.18 1.91 13.35
CA LEU A 170 -10.77 1.59 13.54
C LEU A 170 -9.87 2.56 12.75
N GLU A 171 -10.25 2.91 11.53
CA GLU A 171 -9.50 3.88 10.72
C GLU A 171 -9.56 5.28 11.35
N TRP A 172 -10.73 5.71 11.83
CA TRP A 172 -10.88 6.98 12.55
C TRP A 172 -9.96 7.08 13.76
N GLN A 173 -9.86 6.03 14.56
CA GLN A 173 -8.95 5.99 15.70
C GLN A 173 -7.48 6.20 15.29
N ARG A 174 -7.08 5.66 14.12
CA ARG A 174 -5.74 5.86 13.57
C ARG A 174 -5.50 7.30 13.11
N LEU A 175 -6.52 7.93 12.53
CA LEU A 175 -6.46 9.35 12.19
C LEU A 175 -6.29 10.22 13.44
N GLU A 176 -7.04 9.95 14.52
CA GLU A 176 -6.91 10.68 15.78
C GLU A 176 -5.50 10.55 16.40
N VAL A 177 -4.92 9.36 16.33
CA VAL A 177 -3.53 9.12 16.79
C VAL A 177 -2.55 9.89 15.90
N ARG A 178 -2.68 9.78 14.57
CA ARG A 178 -1.85 10.49 13.59
C ARG A 178 -1.85 11.99 13.85
N ASP A 179 -3.04 12.60 14.00
CA ASP A 179 -3.19 14.04 14.18
C ASP A 179 -2.52 14.56 15.45
N ARG A 180 -2.48 13.73 16.51
CA ARG A 180 -1.82 14.08 17.78
C ARG A 180 -0.31 13.84 17.77
N ARG A 181 0.17 12.79 17.08
CA ARG A 181 1.54 12.30 17.23
C ARG A 181 2.45 12.64 16.06
N ARG A 182 1.93 12.49 14.84
CA ARG A 182 2.70 12.66 13.61
C ARG A 182 1.81 13.09 12.44
N PRO A 183 1.43 14.36 12.35
CA PRO A 183 0.47 14.87 11.35
C PRO A 183 0.86 14.63 9.88
N ASP A 184 2.15 14.42 9.61
CA ASP A 184 2.68 14.11 8.28
C ASP A 184 2.63 12.61 7.91
N PHE A 185 2.22 11.74 8.85
CA PHE A 185 2.10 10.30 8.59
C PHE A 185 0.85 10.01 7.76
N LEU A 186 0.99 9.23 6.68
CA LEU A 186 -0.12 8.87 5.81
C LEU A 186 -0.97 7.75 6.42
N VAL A 187 -2.23 8.00 6.66
CA VAL A 187 -3.21 6.96 6.98
C VAL A 187 -3.95 6.64 5.69
N LEU A 188 -3.58 5.53 5.06
CA LEU A 188 -4.07 5.15 3.74
C LEU A 188 -5.24 4.18 3.88
N THR A 189 -6.48 4.63 3.62
CA THR A 189 -7.59 3.68 3.57
C THR A 189 -7.37 2.64 2.46
N GLY A 190 -7.54 1.37 2.81
CA GLY A 190 -7.60 0.25 1.87
C GLY A 190 -9.02 -0.30 1.75
N ASN A 191 -10.02 0.43 2.23
CA ASN A 191 -11.42 0.03 2.23
C ASN A 191 -12.18 0.69 1.07
N ASP A 192 -12.39 -0.06 -0.01
CA ASP A 192 -13.13 0.39 -1.19
C ASP A 192 -14.58 0.82 -0.88
N LEU A 193 -15.13 0.40 0.27
CA LEU A 193 -16.46 0.81 0.75
C LEU A 193 -16.43 2.08 1.61
N ALA A 194 -15.26 2.68 1.81
CA ALA A 194 -15.07 3.84 2.67
C ALA A 194 -14.28 4.97 1.99
N ILE A 195 -14.58 5.22 0.72
CA ILE A 195 -13.96 6.33 -0.05
C ILE A 195 -14.28 7.70 0.54
N ASP A 196 -15.32 7.78 1.37
CA ASP A 196 -15.72 8.95 2.13
C ASP A 196 -14.73 9.33 3.25
N MET A 197 -13.84 8.43 3.66
CA MET A 197 -12.87 8.69 4.72
C MET A 197 -11.87 9.82 4.37
N VAL A 198 -11.74 10.19 3.10
CA VAL A 198 -10.98 11.38 2.67
C VAL A 198 -11.49 12.66 3.34
N MET A 199 -12.80 12.77 3.60
CA MET A 199 -13.41 13.91 4.30
C MET A 199 -12.97 14.03 5.76
N TYR A 200 -12.43 12.95 6.32
CA TYR A 200 -11.95 12.89 7.69
C TYR A 200 -10.42 12.90 7.78
N GLY A 201 -9.75 13.11 6.64
CA GLY A 201 -8.31 13.24 6.58
C GLY A 201 -7.54 11.96 6.25
N SER A 202 -8.23 10.88 5.85
CA SER A 202 -7.55 9.72 5.27
C SER A 202 -6.97 10.06 3.91
N ASP A 203 -5.75 9.59 3.68
CA ASP A 203 -5.29 9.30 2.33
C ASP A 203 -5.90 7.98 1.83
N TYR A 204 -5.55 7.52 0.62
CA TYR A 204 -6.01 6.21 0.16
C TYR A 204 -4.95 5.46 -0.64
N LEU A 205 -5.02 4.12 -0.57
CA LEU A 205 -4.42 3.18 -1.50
C LEU A 205 -5.49 2.12 -1.81
N LEU A 206 -6.33 2.42 -2.81
CA LEU A 206 -7.55 1.68 -3.11
C LEU A 206 -7.43 0.83 -4.37
N GLY A 207 -8.14 -0.30 -4.37
CA GLY A 207 -8.41 -1.10 -5.55
C GLY A 207 -9.46 -0.46 -6.46
N LEU A 208 -10.51 0.13 -5.89
CA LEU A 208 -11.62 0.74 -6.65
C LEU A 208 -11.16 1.85 -7.60
N SER A 209 -10.16 2.66 -7.21
CA SER A 209 -9.63 3.74 -8.04
C SER A 209 -8.98 3.26 -9.35
N THR A 210 -8.66 1.97 -9.45
CA THR A 210 -8.09 1.38 -10.68
C THR A 210 -9.02 1.49 -11.90
N PHE A 211 -10.33 1.48 -11.67
CA PHE A 211 -11.33 1.52 -12.75
C PHE A 211 -11.51 2.92 -13.34
N ALA A 212 -11.32 3.96 -12.52
CA ALA A 212 -11.53 5.35 -12.93
C ALA A 212 -10.57 6.31 -12.19
N PRO A 213 -9.25 6.22 -12.41
CA PRO A 213 -8.28 7.05 -11.71
C PRO A 213 -8.49 8.55 -11.97
N ASP A 214 -8.94 8.90 -13.13
CA ASP A 214 -9.32 10.26 -13.55
C ASP A 214 -10.49 10.82 -12.71
N LEU A 215 -11.52 10.01 -12.42
CA LEU A 215 -12.64 10.44 -11.57
C LEU A 215 -12.22 10.56 -10.10
N PHE A 216 -11.35 9.70 -9.61
CA PHE A 216 -10.79 9.83 -8.27
C PHE A 216 -9.94 11.09 -8.13
N ALA A 217 -9.07 11.38 -9.09
CA ALA A 217 -8.28 12.60 -9.11
C ALA A 217 -9.16 13.86 -9.21
N PHE A 218 -10.22 13.82 -10.03
CA PHE A 218 -11.20 14.92 -10.13
C PHE A 218 -11.91 15.15 -8.78
N ARG A 219 -12.40 14.08 -8.15
CA ARG A 219 -13.00 14.16 -6.82
C ARG A 219 -12.03 14.77 -5.79
N ASP A 220 -10.77 14.34 -5.79
CA ASP A 220 -9.77 14.85 -4.87
C ASP A 220 -9.50 16.35 -5.08
N ALA A 221 -9.50 16.80 -6.34
CA ALA A 221 -9.39 18.24 -6.67
C ALA A 221 -10.60 19.04 -6.18
N MET A 222 -11.82 18.49 -6.31
CA MET A 222 -13.04 19.11 -5.77
C MET A 222 -12.95 19.24 -4.24
N TRP A 223 -12.53 18.18 -3.53
CA TRP A 223 -12.35 18.23 -2.08
C TRP A 223 -11.31 19.28 -1.67
N ALA A 224 -10.16 19.28 -2.32
CA ALA A 224 -9.07 20.22 -2.02
C ALA A 224 -9.45 21.68 -2.27
N SER A 225 -10.32 21.95 -3.25
CA SER A 225 -10.82 23.30 -3.56
C SER A 225 -12.03 23.72 -2.73
N GLY A 226 -12.61 22.79 -1.95
CA GLY A 226 -13.87 23.04 -1.21
C GLY A 226 -15.08 23.18 -2.13
N ASP A 227 -15.06 22.52 -3.29
CA ASP A 227 -16.17 22.55 -4.24
C ASP A 227 -17.39 21.82 -3.67
N PRO A 228 -18.56 22.50 -3.51
CA PRO A 228 -19.76 21.86 -2.95
C PRO A 228 -20.28 20.68 -3.79
N ALA A 229 -19.99 20.63 -5.09
CA ALA A 229 -20.36 19.51 -5.94
C ALA A 229 -19.63 18.20 -5.60
N PHE A 230 -18.61 18.23 -4.72
CA PHE A 230 -18.01 17.02 -4.14
C PHE A 230 -19.02 16.08 -3.48
N HIS A 231 -20.12 16.63 -2.96
CA HIS A 231 -21.14 15.88 -2.22
C HIS A 231 -22.29 15.38 -3.10
N GLU A 232 -22.30 15.70 -4.39
CA GLU A 232 -23.33 15.29 -5.37
C GLU A 232 -22.92 14.02 -6.15
#